data_fdf9d985553028b77a7bdc878dbadcde
#
_entry.id   fdf9d985553028b77a7bdc878dbadcde
#
_cell.length_a   1.000
_cell.length_b   1.000
_cell.length_c   1.000
_cell.angle_alpha   90.00
_cell.angle_beta   90.00
_cell.angle_gamma   90.00
#
_symmetry.space_group_name_H-M   'P 1'
#
loop_
_entity.id
_entity.type
_entity.pdbx_description
1 polymer ?
#
loop_
_entity_poly.entity_id
_entity_poly.type
_entity_poly.pdbx_seq_one_letter_code
_entity_poly.pdbx_strand_id
1 'polypeptide(L)'
;MKIKLIRKIKQRIRDISNVWSVAGIRNVYVMAILPHFGSKSTRDIRRERKQQAILHYLQTNYQNLILKYTQKEEIPPASNQAPIWVCWWQGENAMPPIVQSCFQSLCSHAGNHLVHLITQENISKYVTIPDYILRKVQEGKISFTHFSDILRMCLLYEHGGLWIDATVYVSQLIPEKVFQEPLFTVAANIDTDNISQAKWMGFILGSSPQGVLCSFARELFFQYWEKENKLLDYFLIDYVISIAKTNLASVRRSLT
;
A
#
# COMPACT_ATOMS: atom_id res chain seq x y z
N MET A 1 12.54 23.25 18.36
CA MET A 1 11.28 22.83 19.03
C MET A 1 10.05 23.38 18.33
N LYS A 2 9.93 24.68 18.03
CA LYS A 2 8.76 25.32 17.35
C LYS A 2 8.38 24.69 15.99
N ILE A 3 9.36 24.39 15.14
CA ILE A 3 9.10 23.81 13.79
C ILE A 3 8.45 22.42 13.87
N LYS A 4 8.89 21.56 14.79
CA LYS A 4 8.28 20.22 14.98
C LYS A 4 6.84 20.34 15.50
N LEU A 5 6.54 21.30 16.36
CA LEU A 5 5.20 21.55 16.89
C LEU A 5 4.25 22.04 15.78
N ILE A 6 4.69 23.01 14.97
CA ILE A 6 3.90 23.53 13.84
C ILE A 6 3.59 22.41 12.83
N ARG A 7 4.58 21.54 12.53
CA ARG A 7 4.38 20.39 11.63
C ARG A 7 3.33 19.41 12.17
N LYS A 8 3.36 19.12 13.48
CA LYS A 8 2.36 18.26 14.13
C LYS A 8 0.95 18.86 14.10
N ILE A 9 0.83 20.17 14.36
CA ILE A 9 -0.46 20.87 14.31
C ILE A 9 -1.04 20.83 12.89
N LYS A 10 -0.23 21.17 11.87
CA LYS A 10 -0.65 21.11 10.46
C LYS A 10 -1.10 19.69 10.05
N GLN A 11 -0.38 18.65 10.51
CA GLN A 11 -0.76 17.28 10.24
C GLN A 11 -2.11 16.94 10.88
N ARG A 12 -2.35 17.29 12.14
CA ARG A 12 -3.63 17.06 12.83
C ARG A 12 -4.81 17.75 12.15
N ILE A 13 -4.64 19.01 11.74
CA ILE A 13 -5.67 19.74 11.00
C ILE A 13 -5.98 19.03 9.69
N ARG A 14 -4.96 18.53 8.99
CA ARG A 14 -5.11 17.76 7.76
C ARG A 14 -5.90 16.47 8.02
N ASP A 15 -5.52 15.70 9.05
CA ASP A 15 -6.19 14.44 9.41
C ASP A 15 -7.67 14.68 9.73
N ILE A 16 -7.99 15.70 10.53
CA ILE A 16 -9.38 16.11 10.83
C ILE A 16 -10.13 16.43 9.53
N SER A 17 -9.55 17.28 8.67
CA SER A 17 -10.16 17.67 7.39
C SER A 17 -10.36 16.49 6.45
N ASN A 18 -9.43 15.53 6.42
CA ASN A 18 -9.53 14.36 5.60
C ASN A 18 -10.64 13.43 6.08
N VAL A 19 -10.66 13.11 7.37
CA VAL A 19 -11.69 12.24 7.96
C VAL A 19 -13.09 12.89 7.82
N TRP A 20 -13.20 14.18 8.04
CA TRP A 20 -14.49 14.88 7.86
C TRP A 20 -14.98 14.75 6.42
N SER A 21 -14.10 15.02 5.46
CA SER A 21 -14.45 14.96 4.02
C SER A 21 -14.86 13.56 3.56
N VAL A 22 -14.16 12.52 4.03
CA VAL A 22 -14.33 11.13 3.57
C VAL A 22 -15.37 10.39 4.39
N ALA A 23 -15.22 10.38 5.71
CA ALA A 23 -16.01 9.54 6.62
C ALA A 23 -17.08 10.31 7.41
N GLY A 24 -17.19 11.63 7.21
CA GLY A 24 -18.16 12.50 7.86
C GLY A 24 -17.80 12.88 9.30
N ILE A 25 -18.51 13.91 9.81
CA ILE A 25 -18.22 14.53 11.12
C ILE A 25 -18.27 13.55 12.30
N ARG A 26 -19.16 12.55 12.24
CA ARG A 26 -19.34 11.55 13.31
C ARG A 26 -18.08 10.73 13.57
N ASN A 27 -17.27 10.50 12.55
CA ASN A 27 -16.04 9.71 12.63
C ASN A 27 -14.79 10.54 13.02
N VAL A 28 -14.86 11.88 12.92
CA VAL A 28 -13.72 12.77 13.21
C VAL A 28 -13.16 12.55 14.61
N TYR A 29 -14.03 12.44 15.62
CA TYR A 29 -13.58 12.25 17.00
C TYR A 29 -12.73 10.99 17.15
N VAL A 30 -13.24 9.84 16.71
CA VAL A 30 -12.56 8.54 16.92
C VAL A 30 -11.35 8.39 16.01
N MET A 31 -11.45 8.81 14.76
CA MET A 31 -10.39 8.56 13.76
C MET A 31 -9.27 9.60 13.79
N ALA A 32 -9.59 10.89 14.07
CA ALA A 32 -8.63 11.97 13.93
C ALA A 32 -8.32 12.73 15.23
N ILE A 33 -9.21 12.75 16.23
CA ILE A 33 -9.00 13.49 17.47
C ILE A 33 -8.52 12.55 18.59
N LEU A 34 -9.29 11.52 18.91
CA LEU A 34 -9.03 10.60 20.02
C LEU A 34 -7.60 10.02 20.04
N PRO A 35 -6.95 9.65 18.93
CA PRO A 35 -5.61 9.08 18.93
C PRO A 35 -4.54 10.00 19.55
N HIS A 36 -4.79 11.32 19.56
CA HIS A 36 -3.82 12.32 20.00
C HIS A 36 -4.00 12.80 21.44
N PHE A 37 -5.11 12.44 22.11
CA PHE A 37 -5.43 12.90 23.45
C PHE A 37 -5.50 11.77 24.46
N GLY A 38 -4.93 11.95 25.65
CA GLY A 38 -4.95 10.98 26.74
C GLY A 38 -3.57 10.55 27.21
N SER A 39 -3.53 9.68 28.22
CA SER A 39 -2.32 9.17 28.84
C SER A 39 -1.56 8.17 27.93
N LYS A 40 -0.27 7.95 28.23
CA LYS A 40 0.50 6.89 27.54
C LYS A 40 -0.11 5.51 27.74
N SER A 41 -0.63 5.21 28.94
CA SER A 41 -1.23 3.92 29.29
C SER A 41 -2.48 3.57 28.49
N THR A 42 -3.17 4.56 27.91
CA THR A 42 -4.35 4.33 27.08
C THR A 42 -4.09 4.49 25.57
N ARG A 43 -2.82 4.63 25.17
CA ARG A 43 -2.43 4.86 23.77
C ARG A 43 -2.89 3.71 22.86
N ASP A 44 -2.65 2.47 23.27
CA ASP A 44 -2.97 1.30 22.46
C ASP A 44 -4.48 1.13 22.27
N ILE A 45 -5.26 1.34 23.34
CA ILE A 45 -6.73 1.32 23.26
C ILE A 45 -7.26 2.38 22.29
N ARG A 46 -6.68 3.59 22.29
CA ARG A 46 -7.11 4.66 21.37
C ARG A 46 -6.72 4.35 19.92
N ARG A 47 -5.52 3.78 19.71
CA ARG A 47 -5.06 3.30 18.41
C ARG A 47 -5.99 2.26 17.85
N GLU A 48 -6.30 1.23 18.66
CA GLU A 48 -7.21 0.16 18.28
C GLU A 48 -8.60 0.69 17.93
N ARG A 49 -9.17 1.59 18.73
CA ARG A 49 -10.45 2.23 18.42
C ARG A 49 -10.44 2.97 17.09
N LYS A 50 -9.36 3.71 16.79
CA LYS A 50 -9.17 4.35 15.49
C LYS A 50 -9.15 3.32 14.37
N GLN A 51 -8.35 2.28 14.52
CA GLN A 51 -8.19 1.23 13.51
C GLN A 51 -9.52 0.53 13.24
N GLN A 52 -10.25 0.14 14.28
CA GLN A 52 -11.57 -0.49 14.15
C GLN A 52 -12.60 0.44 13.48
N ALA A 53 -12.59 1.73 13.80
CA ALA A 53 -13.48 2.69 13.16
C ALA A 53 -13.19 2.82 11.64
N ILE A 54 -11.92 2.87 11.25
CA ILE A 54 -11.52 2.92 9.82
C ILE A 54 -11.90 1.61 9.11
N LEU A 55 -11.60 0.46 9.72
CA LEU A 55 -12.00 -0.85 9.17
C LEU A 55 -13.51 -0.93 8.96
N HIS A 56 -14.29 -0.58 9.97
CA HIS A 56 -15.75 -0.58 9.89
C HIS A 56 -16.27 0.33 8.76
N TYR A 57 -15.72 1.55 8.67
CA TYR A 57 -16.07 2.48 7.59
C TYR A 57 -15.79 1.87 6.21
N LEU A 58 -14.60 1.33 6.00
CA LEU A 58 -14.22 0.75 4.71
C LEU A 58 -15.04 -0.51 4.39
N GLN A 59 -15.22 -1.42 5.35
CA GLN A 59 -16.01 -2.63 5.15
C GLN A 59 -17.46 -2.31 4.80
N THR A 60 -18.08 -1.33 5.46
CA THR A 60 -19.45 -0.90 5.17
C THR A 60 -19.57 -0.30 3.77
N ASN A 61 -18.65 0.59 3.38
CA ASN A 61 -18.74 1.29 2.10
C ASN A 61 -18.32 0.43 0.89
N TYR A 62 -17.53 -0.63 1.11
CA TYR A 62 -17.03 -1.53 0.07
C TYR A 62 -17.52 -2.97 0.26
N GLN A 63 -18.65 -3.18 0.97
CA GLN A 63 -19.19 -4.51 1.25
C GLN A 63 -19.44 -5.33 -0.02
N ASN A 64 -20.02 -4.73 -1.06
CA ASN A 64 -20.29 -5.41 -2.32
C ASN A 64 -19.00 -5.87 -3.01
N LEU A 65 -17.95 -5.05 -2.94
CA LEU A 65 -16.63 -5.41 -3.45
C LEU A 65 -16.04 -6.58 -2.65
N ILE A 66 -16.11 -6.54 -1.33
CA ILE A 66 -15.64 -7.64 -0.47
C ILE A 66 -16.35 -8.93 -0.86
N LEU A 67 -17.69 -8.92 -0.96
CA LEU A 67 -18.49 -10.09 -1.35
C LEU A 67 -18.11 -10.64 -2.72
N LYS A 68 -17.82 -9.78 -3.71
CA LYS A 68 -17.36 -10.17 -5.05
C LYS A 68 -16.09 -11.04 -5.00
N TYR A 69 -15.22 -10.83 -4.00
CA TYR A 69 -13.93 -11.52 -3.90
C TYR A 69 -13.90 -12.68 -2.90
N THR A 70 -14.96 -12.92 -2.10
CA THR A 70 -14.95 -13.95 -1.04
C THR A 70 -14.72 -15.38 -1.56
N GLN A 71 -15.13 -15.68 -2.78
CA GLN A 71 -15.01 -17.00 -3.41
C GLN A 71 -13.84 -17.08 -4.43
N LYS A 72 -13.03 -16.02 -4.54
CA LYS A 72 -11.89 -16.03 -5.45
C LYS A 72 -10.73 -16.83 -4.84
N GLU A 73 -10.11 -17.66 -5.66
CA GLU A 73 -8.90 -18.42 -5.30
C GLU A 73 -7.67 -17.81 -5.95
N GLU A 74 -6.52 -17.95 -5.30
CA GLU A 74 -5.26 -17.50 -5.85
C GLU A 74 -4.88 -18.32 -7.10
N ILE A 75 -4.28 -17.62 -8.05
CA ILE A 75 -3.76 -18.24 -9.27
C ILE A 75 -2.29 -18.55 -9.03
N PRO A 76 -1.84 -19.80 -9.24
CA PRO A 76 -0.42 -20.13 -9.12
C PRO A 76 0.45 -19.29 -10.06
N PRO A 77 1.70 -18.99 -9.70
CA PRO A 77 2.61 -18.29 -10.60
C PRO A 77 2.83 -19.09 -11.88
N ALA A 78 2.73 -18.40 -13.02
CA ALA A 78 2.83 -19.05 -14.33
C ALA A 78 4.23 -18.99 -14.97
N SER A 79 5.18 -18.23 -14.40
CA SER A 79 6.46 -17.90 -15.04
C SER A 79 7.65 -17.97 -14.10
N ASN A 80 8.72 -18.61 -14.57
CA ASN A 80 10.04 -18.60 -13.92
C ASN A 80 10.81 -17.28 -14.15
N GLN A 81 10.24 -16.32 -14.89
CA GLN A 81 10.84 -15.03 -15.23
C GLN A 81 9.94 -13.87 -14.79
N ALA A 82 9.36 -14.00 -13.61
CA ALA A 82 8.52 -12.96 -13.05
C ALA A 82 9.32 -11.64 -12.85
N PRO A 83 8.78 -10.46 -13.23
CA PRO A 83 9.49 -9.19 -13.16
C PRO A 83 9.65 -8.69 -11.72
N ILE A 84 10.68 -7.85 -11.51
CA ILE A 84 10.83 -7.05 -10.30
C ILE A 84 10.48 -5.60 -10.62
N TRP A 85 9.60 -4.99 -9.81
CA TRP A 85 9.11 -3.64 -9.98
C TRP A 85 9.68 -2.72 -8.92
N VAL A 86 10.23 -1.61 -9.33
CA VAL A 86 10.65 -0.51 -8.46
C VAL A 86 10.18 0.80 -9.07
N CYS A 87 9.75 1.76 -8.25
CA CYS A 87 9.28 3.05 -8.75
C CYS A 87 10.12 4.19 -8.20
N TRP A 88 10.61 5.02 -9.10
CA TRP A 88 11.12 6.35 -8.78
C TRP A 88 10.56 7.35 -9.79
N TRP A 89 9.52 8.06 -9.37
CA TRP A 89 8.65 8.84 -10.25
C TRP A 89 9.39 9.85 -11.13
N GLN A 90 10.45 10.47 -10.58
CA GLN A 90 11.23 11.49 -11.26
C GLN A 90 12.30 10.94 -12.22
N GLY A 91 12.42 9.63 -12.36
CA GLY A 91 13.44 8.98 -13.19
C GLY A 91 14.77 8.74 -12.47
N GLU A 92 15.57 7.86 -13.06
CA GLU A 92 16.84 7.37 -12.46
C GLU A 92 17.82 8.51 -12.16
N ASN A 93 17.97 9.46 -13.07
CA ASN A 93 18.88 10.60 -12.93
C ASN A 93 18.52 11.54 -11.75
N ALA A 94 17.29 11.46 -11.27
CA ALA A 94 16.82 12.26 -10.14
C ALA A 94 16.86 11.49 -8.80
N MET A 95 17.44 10.29 -8.78
CA MET A 95 17.61 9.51 -7.55
C MET A 95 18.64 10.17 -6.62
N PRO A 96 18.31 10.44 -5.34
CA PRO A 96 19.31 10.76 -4.34
C PRO A 96 20.33 9.61 -4.18
N PRO A 97 21.58 9.87 -3.74
CA PRO A 97 22.62 8.84 -3.64
C PRO A 97 22.20 7.57 -2.88
N ILE A 98 21.42 7.71 -1.81
CA ILE A 98 20.92 6.57 -1.04
C ILE A 98 19.95 5.70 -1.85
N VAL A 99 19.05 6.30 -2.63
CA VAL A 99 18.10 5.59 -3.49
C VAL A 99 18.82 4.93 -4.65
N GLN A 100 19.81 5.61 -5.23
CA GLN A 100 20.66 5.05 -6.28
C GLN A 100 21.41 3.81 -5.80
N SER A 101 21.98 3.85 -4.58
CA SER A 101 22.64 2.70 -3.97
C SER A 101 21.67 1.54 -3.73
N CYS A 102 20.44 1.81 -3.28
CA CYS A 102 19.40 0.79 -3.13
C CYS A 102 19.01 0.17 -4.48
N PHE A 103 18.81 0.98 -5.50
CA PHE A 103 18.46 0.51 -6.85
C PHE A 103 19.58 -0.34 -7.46
N GLN A 104 20.85 0.08 -7.35
CA GLN A 104 22.00 -0.70 -7.79
C GLN A 104 22.12 -2.03 -7.04
N SER A 105 21.91 -2.03 -5.72
CA SER A 105 21.91 -3.26 -4.93
C SER A 105 20.82 -4.22 -5.38
N LEU A 106 19.62 -3.71 -5.67
CA LEU A 106 18.52 -4.51 -6.22
C LEU A 106 18.89 -5.15 -7.56
N CYS A 107 19.41 -4.37 -8.50
CA CYS A 107 19.83 -4.87 -9.81
C CYS A 107 20.93 -5.96 -9.70
N SER A 108 21.86 -5.79 -8.75
CA SER A 108 22.95 -6.75 -8.54
C SER A 108 22.49 -8.07 -7.90
N HIS A 109 21.33 -8.09 -7.24
CA HIS A 109 20.80 -9.25 -6.51
C HIS A 109 19.48 -9.79 -7.07
N ALA A 110 19.07 -9.32 -8.25
CA ALA A 110 17.82 -9.73 -8.90
C ALA A 110 17.86 -11.14 -9.51
N GLY A 111 19.04 -11.78 -9.61
CA GLY A 111 19.19 -13.06 -10.27
C GLY A 111 18.88 -12.99 -11.77
N ASN A 112 18.03 -13.88 -12.24
CA ASN A 112 17.58 -13.91 -13.65
C ASN A 112 16.32 -13.06 -13.91
N HIS A 113 15.84 -12.32 -12.90
CA HIS A 113 14.64 -11.51 -13.00
C HIS A 113 14.93 -10.10 -13.52
N LEU A 114 14.15 -9.64 -14.48
CA LEU A 114 14.28 -8.28 -15.01
C LEU A 114 13.77 -7.26 -13.99
N VAL A 115 14.61 -6.27 -13.68
CA VAL A 115 14.23 -5.12 -12.83
C VAL A 115 13.71 -4.00 -13.72
N HIS A 116 12.44 -3.64 -13.51
CA HIS A 116 11.79 -2.54 -14.21
C HIS A 116 11.69 -1.32 -13.29
N LEU A 117 12.41 -0.26 -13.65
CA LEU A 117 12.25 1.05 -13.01
C LEU A 117 11.05 1.78 -13.63
N ILE A 118 10.02 1.98 -12.84
CA ILE A 118 8.82 2.72 -13.25
C ILE A 118 9.01 4.20 -12.95
N THR A 119 8.74 5.01 -13.96
CA THR A 119 8.87 6.48 -13.92
C THR A 119 7.61 7.12 -14.49
N GLN A 120 7.50 8.44 -14.36
CA GLN A 120 6.43 9.21 -14.99
C GLN A 120 6.37 9.02 -16.51
N GLU A 121 7.53 8.82 -17.15
CA GLU A 121 7.65 8.75 -18.62
C GLU A 121 7.26 7.39 -19.19
N ASN A 122 7.42 6.31 -18.39
CA ASN A 122 7.24 4.95 -18.91
C ASN A 122 6.06 4.18 -18.32
N ILE A 123 5.37 4.71 -17.30
CA ILE A 123 4.27 4.02 -16.60
C ILE A 123 3.19 3.49 -17.57
N SER A 124 2.84 4.26 -18.59
CA SER A 124 1.81 3.90 -19.58
C SER A 124 2.15 2.68 -20.42
N LYS A 125 3.43 2.25 -20.44
CA LYS A 125 3.87 1.02 -21.14
C LYS A 125 3.53 -0.24 -20.36
N TYR A 126 3.30 -0.11 -19.04
CA TYR A 126 3.13 -1.24 -18.15
C TYR A 126 1.73 -1.37 -17.56
N VAL A 127 1.07 -0.25 -17.26
CA VAL A 127 -0.26 -0.25 -16.65
C VAL A 127 -1.13 0.87 -17.19
N THR A 128 -2.43 0.62 -17.22
CA THR A 128 -3.44 1.65 -17.46
C THR A 128 -4.00 2.13 -16.12
N ILE A 129 -3.70 3.37 -15.77
CA ILE A 129 -4.24 4.04 -14.58
C ILE A 129 -5.40 4.93 -15.02
N PRO A 130 -6.58 4.88 -14.36
CA PRO A 130 -7.70 5.75 -14.69
C PRO A 130 -7.33 7.24 -14.66
N ASP A 131 -7.79 8.00 -15.65
CA ASP A 131 -7.45 9.43 -15.82
C ASP A 131 -7.78 10.28 -14.59
N TYR A 132 -8.87 9.95 -13.88
CA TYR A 132 -9.23 10.69 -12.66
C TYR A 132 -8.18 10.51 -11.54
N ILE A 133 -7.49 9.36 -11.47
CA ILE A 133 -6.39 9.12 -10.52
C ILE A 133 -5.17 9.95 -10.93
N LEU A 134 -4.74 9.86 -12.20
CA LEU A 134 -3.59 10.63 -12.70
C LEU A 134 -3.79 12.13 -12.50
N ARG A 135 -4.97 12.64 -12.80
CA ARG A 135 -5.35 14.04 -12.54
C ARG A 135 -5.26 14.39 -11.05
N LYS A 136 -5.76 13.54 -10.15
CA LYS A 136 -5.66 13.77 -8.70
C LYS A 136 -4.23 13.73 -8.18
N VAL A 137 -3.34 12.96 -8.80
CA VAL A 137 -1.88 13.00 -8.52
C VAL A 137 -1.31 14.35 -8.95
N GLN A 138 -1.59 14.80 -10.16
CA GLN A 138 -1.13 16.11 -10.68
C GLN A 138 -1.64 17.28 -9.84
N GLU A 139 -2.87 17.23 -9.36
CA GLU A 139 -3.48 18.20 -8.46
C GLU A 139 -2.96 18.13 -7.02
N GLY A 140 -2.09 17.16 -6.68
CA GLY A 140 -1.58 16.95 -5.32
C GLY A 140 -2.61 16.41 -4.31
N LYS A 141 -3.79 15.94 -4.76
CA LYS A 141 -4.80 15.27 -3.94
C LYS A 141 -4.34 13.87 -3.52
N ILE A 142 -3.64 13.17 -4.41
CA ILE A 142 -2.96 11.90 -4.16
C ILE A 142 -1.46 12.20 -4.05
N SER A 143 -0.86 11.87 -2.91
CA SER A 143 0.59 11.97 -2.74
C SER A 143 1.31 10.90 -3.56
N PHE A 144 2.56 11.13 -3.96
CA PHE A 144 3.36 10.12 -4.66
C PHE A 144 3.53 8.84 -3.85
N THR A 145 3.61 8.93 -2.52
CA THR A 145 3.67 7.76 -1.64
C THR A 145 2.42 6.91 -1.78
N HIS A 146 1.23 7.51 -1.72
CA HIS A 146 -0.01 6.74 -1.89
C HIS A 146 -0.25 6.34 -3.34
N PHE A 147 0.22 7.12 -4.30
CA PHE A 147 0.19 6.72 -5.70
C PHE A 147 1.05 5.47 -5.95
N SER A 148 2.20 5.34 -5.27
CA SER A 148 3.01 4.11 -5.36
C SER A 148 2.28 2.88 -4.79
N ASP A 149 1.38 3.05 -3.81
CA ASP A 149 0.54 1.95 -3.33
C ASP A 149 -0.47 1.49 -4.40
N ILE A 150 -1.08 2.44 -5.11
CA ILE A 150 -2.00 2.15 -6.22
C ILE A 150 -1.25 1.47 -7.37
N LEU A 151 -0.11 2.05 -7.75
CA LEU A 151 0.73 1.55 -8.83
C LEU A 151 1.22 0.13 -8.59
N ARG A 152 1.66 -0.16 -7.36
CA ARG A 152 2.07 -1.50 -6.91
C ARG A 152 0.98 -2.52 -7.16
N MET A 153 -0.25 -2.23 -6.76
CA MET A 153 -1.38 -3.13 -6.95
C MET A 153 -1.73 -3.32 -8.42
N CYS A 154 -1.58 -2.27 -9.24
CA CYS A 154 -1.82 -2.36 -10.68
C CYS A 154 -0.78 -3.21 -11.39
N LEU A 155 0.51 -2.98 -11.13
CA LEU A 155 1.62 -3.73 -11.75
C LEU A 155 1.55 -5.22 -11.38
N LEU A 156 1.39 -5.51 -10.10
CA LEU A 156 1.27 -6.88 -9.61
C LEU A 156 0.00 -7.57 -10.12
N TYR A 157 -1.10 -6.84 -10.27
CA TYR A 157 -2.30 -7.39 -10.89
C TYR A 157 -2.09 -7.75 -12.36
N GLU A 158 -1.48 -6.86 -13.15
CA GLU A 158 -1.38 -7.06 -14.60
C GLU A 158 -0.28 -8.07 -14.97
N HIS A 159 0.85 -8.03 -14.27
CA HIS A 159 2.05 -8.78 -14.65
C HIS A 159 2.53 -9.76 -13.59
N GLY A 160 2.04 -9.65 -12.35
CA GLY A 160 2.64 -10.37 -11.23
C GLY A 160 4.06 -9.90 -10.92
N GLY A 161 4.83 -10.78 -10.30
CA GLY A 161 6.22 -10.51 -9.93
C GLY A 161 6.38 -9.94 -8.53
N LEU A 162 7.45 -9.20 -8.31
CA LEU A 162 7.84 -8.69 -7.01
C LEU A 162 8.00 -7.17 -7.03
N TRP A 163 7.22 -6.47 -6.20
CA TRP A 163 7.44 -5.06 -5.92
C TRP A 163 8.45 -4.90 -4.78
N ILE A 164 9.40 -3.98 -4.97
CA ILE A 164 10.34 -3.54 -3.94
C ILE A 164 10.39 -2.01 -3.94
N ASP A 165 10.18 -1.39 -2.77
CA ASP A 165 10.29 0.06 -2.65
C ASP A 165 11.73 0.53 -2.94
N ALA A 166 11.87 1.69 -3.61
CA ALA A 166 13.16 2.22 -4.06
C ALA A 166 14.16 2.55 -2.94
N THR A 167 13.73 2.51 -1.69
CA THR A 167 14.56 2.73 -0.50
C THR A 167 14.99 1.44 0.21
N VAL A 168 14.67 0.28 -0.37
CA VAL A 168 15.07 -1.03 0.16
C VAL A 168 16.45 -1.39 -0.39
N TYR A 169 17.39 -1.66 0.51
CA TYR A 169 18.70 -2.19 0.16
C TYR A 169 18.69 -3.71 0.18
N VAL A 170 18.99 -4.35 -0.94
CA VAL A 170 19.02 -5.80 -1.09
C VAL A 170 20.45 -6.28 -0.93
N SER A 171 20.76 -7.00 0.15
CA SER A 171 22.13 -7.41 0.51
C SER A 171 22.50 -8.81 0.05
N GLN A 172 21.55 -9.58 -0.48
CA GLN A 172 21.75 -10.96 -0.92
C GLN A 172 20.86 -11.26 -2.12
N LEU A 173 21.21 -12.30 -2.88
CA LEU A 173 20.40 -12.77 -4.00
C LEU A 173 18.95 -13.04 -3.55
N ILE A 174 17.99 -12.51 -4.29
CA ILE A 174 16.57 -12.77 -4.03
C ILE A 174 16.29 -14.25 -4.31
N PRO A 175 15.79 -15.01 -3.33
CA PRO A 175 15.55 -16.44 -3.52
C PRO A 175 14.42 -16.70 -4.52
N GLU A 176 14.60 -17.65 -5.42
CA GLU A 176 13.59 -18.07 -6.42
C GLU A 176 12.22 -18.42 -5.82
N LYS A 177 12.19 -18.97 -4.61
CA LYS A 177 10.93 -19.28 -3.88
C LYS A 177 10.01 -18.10 -3.72
N VAL A 178 10.55 -16.85 -3.69
CA VAL A 178 9.76 -15.61 -3.57
C VAL A 178 8.80 -15.46 -4.76
N PHE A 179 9.23 -15.90 -5.93
CA PHE A 179 8.47 -15.82 -7.18
C PHE A 179 7.56 -17.03 -7.43
N GLN A 180 7.68 -18.07 -6.60
CA GLN A 180 6.88 -19.29 -6.68
C GLN A 180 5.62 -19.22 -5.80
N GLU A 181 5.54 -18.23 -4.91
CA GLU A 181 4.37 -18.02 -4.04
C GLU A 181 3.30 -17.20 -4.77
N PRO A 182 2.01 -17.60 -4.71
CA PRO A 182 0.92 -16.81 -5.28
C PRO A 182 0.81 -15.40 -4.69
N LEU A 183 1.18 -15.27 -3.41
CA LEU A 183 1.29 -14.01 -2.68
C LEU A 183 2.47 -14.09 -1.72
N PHE A 184 3.40 -13.16 -1.83
CA PHE A 184 4.58 -13.08 -0.98
C PHE A 184 4.69 -11.71 -0.31
N THR A 185 5.07 -11.70 0.95
CA THR A 185 5.52 -10.53 1.69
C THR A 185 6.45 -10.96 2.82
N VAL A 186 7.11 -9.99 3.44
CA VAL A 186 7.93 -10.26 4.63
C VAL A 186 7.18 -9.86 5.89
N ALA A 187 7.46 -10.56 6.97
CA ALA A 187 7.01 -10.22 8.32
C ALA A 187 8.21 -9.91 9.21
N ALA A 188 8.00 -9.11 10.25
CA ALA A 188 9.02 -8.82 11.24
C ALA A 188 8.44 -8.91 12.64
N ASN A 189 9.27 -9.31 13.59
CA ASN A 189 8.88 -9.32 15.01
C ASN A 189 9.27 -7.98 15.65
N ILE A 190 8.52 -6.92 15.28
CA ILE A 190 8.71 -5.56 15.80
C ILE A 190 7.38 -5.00 16.28
N ASP A 191 7.40 -4.24 17.36
CA ASP A 191 6.23 -3.48 17.80
C ASP A 191 6.04 -2.29 16.86
N THR A 192 4.83 -2.14 16.34
CA THR A 192 4.48 -1.05 15.42
C THR A 192 3.06 -0.56 15.69
N ASP A 193 2.87 0.75 15.47
CA ASP A 193 1.55 1.39 15.55
C ASP A 193 0.69 1.10 14.30
N ASN A 194 1.23 0.42 13.27
CA ASN A 194 0.53 0.05 12.05
C ASN A 194 -0.47 -1.09 12.31
N ILE A 195 -1.59 -1.11 11.59
CA ILE A 195 -2.58 -2.18 11.66
C ILE A 195 -2.04 -3.54 11.20
N SER A 196 -1.00 -3.56 10.36
CA SER A 196 -0.31 -4.79 9.95
C SER A 196 0.33 -5.52 11.12
N GLN A 197 0.68 -4.81 12.21
CA GLN A 197 1.48 -5.33 13.31
C GLN A 197 2.74 -6.06 12.81
N ALA A 198 3.34 -5.54 11.72
CA ALA A 198 4.46 -6.12 11.02
C ALA A 198 4.27 -7.57 10.50
N LYS A 199 3.03 -8.04 10.37
CA LYS A 199 2.70 -9.37 9.80
C LYS A 199 2.78 -9.38 8.27
N TRP A 200 2.79 -8.22 7.65
CA TRP A 200 3.09 -7.99 6.24
C TRP A 200 3.75 -6.62 6.09
N MET A 201 4.55 -6.47 5.05
CA MET A 201 5.24 -5.22 4.72
C MET A 201 4.93 -4.82 3.28
N GLY A 202 4.22 -3.70 3.10
CA GLY A 202 3.87 -3.21 1.78
C GLY A 202 5.07 -2.85 0.90
N PHE A 203 6.24 -2.57 1.47
CA PHE A 203 7.44 -2.21 0.71
C PHE A 203 8.13 -3.41 0.00
N ILE A 204 7.75 -4.65 0.33
CA ILE A 204 8.09 -5.87 -0.42
C ILE A 204 6.81 -6.70 -0.55
N LEU A 205 6.32 -6.84 -1.77
CA LEU A 205 5.10 -7.57 -2.07
C LEU A 205 5.24 -8.31 -3.40
N GLY A 206 5.07 -9.62 -3.38
CA GLY A 206 5.01 -10.47 -4.56
C GLY A 206 3.59 -10.94 -4.82
N SER A 207 3.22 -11.12 -6.07
CA SER A 207 1.93 -11.68 -6.47
C SER A 207 2.01 -12.39 -7.81
N SER A 208 1.17 -13.42 -7.98
CA SER A 208 0.84 -13.91 -9.31
C SER A 208 0.06 -12.84 -10.10
N PRO A 209 0.12 -12.84 -11.45
CA PRO A 209 -0.77 -12.03 -12.27
C PRO A 209 -2.23 -12.30 -11.88
N GLN A 210 -3.03 -11.26 -11.75
CA GLN A 210 -4.44 -11.31 -11.34
C GLN A 210 -4.68 -11.93 -9.94
N GLY A 211 -3.64 -11.99 -9.08
CA GLY A 211 -3.74 -12.45 -7.71
C GLY A 211 -4.85 -11.74 -6.93
N VAL A 212 -5.51 -12.46 -6.03
CA VAL A 212 -6.74 -12.00 -5.38
C VAL A 212 -6.54 -10.72 -4.59
N LEU A 213 -5.44 -10.62 -3.82
CA LEU A 213 -5.13 -9.40 -3.05
C LEU A 213 -4.96 -8.20 -3.97
N CYS A 214 -4.15 -8.32 -5.02
CA CYS A 214 -3.85 -7.20 -5.92
C CYS A 214 -5.08 -6.79 -6.72
N SER A 215 -5.89 -7.75 -7.17
CA SER A 215 -7.17 -7.51 -7.82
C SER A 215 -8.14 -6.72 -6.94
N PHE A 216 -8.33 -7.18 -5.71
CA PHE A 216 -9.21 -6.56 -4.72
C PHE A 216 -8.73 -5.15 -4.35
N ALA A 217 -7.45 -5.00 -4.01
CA ALA A 217 -6.90 -3.72 -3.56
C ALA A 217 -6.91 -2.67 -4.67
N ARG A 218 -6.54 -3.05 -5.91
CA ARG A 218 -6.63 -2.17 -7.09
C ARG A 218 -8.05 -1.68 -7.31
N GLU A 219 -9.05 -2.57 -7.31
CA GLU A 219 -10.44 -2.20 -7.52
C GLU A 219 -10.96 -1.31 -6.38
N LEU A 220 -10.58 -1.59 -5.12
CA LEU A 220 -10.95 -0.76 -3.99
C LEU A 220 -10.34 0.65 -4.12
N PHE A 221 -9.07 0.78 -4.47
CA PHE A 221 -8.44 2.08 -4.69
C PHE A 221 -9.09 2.85 -5.82
N PHE A 222 -9.49 2.19 -6.91
CA PHE A 222 -10.18 2.83 -8.01
C PHE A 222 -11.54 3.38 -7.56
N GLN A 223 -12.36 2.56 -6.90
CA GLN A 223 -13.65 3.00 -6.36
C GLN A 223 -13.51 4.09 -5.30
N TYR A 224 -12.48 4.00 -4.46
CA TYR A 224 -12.18 5.02 -3.45
C TYR A 224 -11.88 6.37 -4.11
N TRP A 225 -10.93 6.40 -5.02
CA TRP A 225 -10.50 7.64 -5.67
C TRP A 225 -11.45 8.15 -6.76
N GLU A 226 -12.40 7.36 -7.20
CA GLU A 226 -13.51 7.86 -8.00
C GLU A 226 -14.39 8.82 -7.19
N LYS A 227 -14.67 8.47 -5.94
CA LYS A 227 -15.56 9.21 -5.04
C LYS A 227 -14.83 10.26 -4.23
N GLU A 228 -13.65 9.94 -3.70
CA GLU A 228 -12.96 10.73 -2.70
C GLU A 228 -11.90 11.66 -3.30
N ASN A 229 -11.65 12.79 -2.63
CA ASN A 229 -10.61 13.75 -2.99
C ASN A 229 -9.54 13.89 -1.89
N LYS A 230 -9.63 13.09 -0.84
CA LYS A 230 -8.70 13.10 0.29
C LYS A 230 -8.42 11.67 0.76
N LEU A 231 -7.21 11.47 1.26
CA LEU A 231 -6.80 10.19 1.84
C LEU A 231 -7.33 10.08 3.27
N LEU A 232 -8.09 9.03 3.57
CA LEU A 232 -8.67 8.77 4.88
C LEU A 232 -7.59 8.57 5.97
N ASP A 233 -6.59 7.75 5.65
CA ASP A 233 -5.45 7.47 6.52
C ASP A 233 -4.20 7.21 5.69
N TYR A 234 -3.02 7.55 6.25
CA TYR A 234 -1.73 7.32 5.58
C TYR A 234 -1.48 5.84 5.24
N PHE A 235 -1.96 4.94 6.10
CA PHE A 235 -1.81 3.49 5.96
C PHE A 235 -3.03 2.84 5.28
N LEU A 236 -3.69 3.53 4.34
CA LEU A 236 -4.88 2.99 3.67
C LEU A 236 -4.61 1.62 3.04
N ILE A 237 -3.44 1.40 2.45
CA ILE A 237 -3.03 0.09 1.89
C ILE A 237 -3.09 -1.02 2.93
N ASP A 238 -2.60 -0.76 4.15
CA ASP A 238 -2.59 -1.77 5.21
C ASP A 238 -4.00 -2.09 5.73
N TYR A 239 -4.91 -1.11 5.75
CA TYR A 239 -6.32 -1.36 6.02
C TYR A 239 -6.96 -2.21 4.94
N VAL A 240 -6.64 -1.97 3.66
CA VAL A 240 -7.13 -2.78 2.53
C VAL A 240 -6.62 -4.21 2.62
N ILE A 241 -5.32 -4.41 2.91
CA ILE A 241 -4.74 -5.74 3.12
C ILE A 241 -5.39 -6.43 4.34
N SER A 242 -5.62 -5.70 5.44
CA SER A 242 -6.29 -6.24 6.64
C SER A 242 -7.71 -6.71 6.34
N ILE A 243 -8.47 -5.94 5.54
CA ILE A 243 -9.81 -6.33 5.09
C ILE A 243 -9.75 -7.58 4.22
N ALA A 244 -8.83 -7.63 3.25
CA ALA A 244 -8.62 -8.80 2.41
C ALA A 244 -8.26 -10.04 3.24
N LYS A 245 -7.29 -9.94 4.15
CA LYS A 245 -6.90 -11.04 5.06
C LYS A 245 -8.06 -11.54 5.91
N THR A 246 -8.91 -10.64 6.38
CA THR A 246 -10.04 -11.01 7.26
C THR A 246 -11.16 -11.70 6.47
N ASN A 247 -11.47 -11.22 5.28
CA ASN A 247 -12.68 -11.61 4.55
C ASN A 247 -12.43 -12.58 3.38
N LEU A 248 -11.22 -12.61 2.81
CA LEU A 248 -10.89 -13.43 1.65
C LEU A 248 -10.05 -14.63 2.10
N ALA A 249 -10.61 -15.84 1.96
CA ALA A 249 -9.99 -17.07 2.48
C ALA A 249 -8.64 -17.36 1.82
N SER A 250 -8.52 -17.12 0.50
CA SER A 250 -7.27 -17.31 -0.24
C SER A 250 -6.16 -16.39 0.27
N VAL A 251 -6.42 -15.09 0.42
CA VAL A 251 -5.47 -14.11 0.96
C VAL A 251 -5.04 -14.46 2.40
N ARG A 252 -5.98 -14.92 3.23
CA ARG A 252 -5.69 -15.33 4.60
C ARG A 252 -4.70 -16.48 4.64
N ARG A 253 -4.87 -17.50 3.79
CA ARG A 253 -3.95 -18.66 3.72
C ARG A 253 -2.55 -18.25 3.31
N SER A 254 -2.42 -17.28 2.41
CA SER A 254 -1.11 -16.83 1.92
C SER A 254 -0.38 -15.87 2.88
N LEU A 255 -1.12 -15.22 3.81
CA LEU A 255 -0.55 -14.28 4.79
C LEU A 255 -0.44 -14.87 6.21
N THR A 256 -0.57 -16.17 6.39
CA THR A 256 -0.30 -16.89 7.64
C THR A 256 1.08 -17.47 7.64
#